data_374dcf78c5ca58a4b6d01e6ed59f62d6
#
_entry.id   374dcf78c5ca58a4b6d01e6ed59f62d6
#
_cell.length_a   1.000
_cell.length_b   1.000
_cell.length_c   1.000
_cell.angle_alpha   90.00
_cell.angle_beta   90.00
_cell.angle_gamma   90.00
#
_symmetry.space_group_name_H-M   'P 1'
#
loop_
_entity.id
_entity.type
_entity.pdbx_description
1 polymer ?
#
loop_
_entity_poly.entity_id
_entity_poly.type
_entity_poly.pdbx_seq_one_letter_code
_entity_poly.pdbx_strand_id
1 'polypeptide(L)'
;MECEKNKTIEETKNNATETSELMFKSFALEDKALIDSYTKPWNLQCSDLSFANLFIWGADGKMEYAEKNNVLYIKLEFKGVPVFLWAPIPKYGVEVDYRKAVYEGIDYMKKRGVEPTYRSVWTVFKDKMLTACPELFSMPTDIAWDYVYTRESLATLKGKKLHGKRNHINKFLSKYPNYEYRRLDKSMIADCITLYDHWMDEKTGEDAQEMVDERRSVELALQNMDALGLTGGTIYIDGKLCAFTIGERLHPQMQLIHIEKGDTEYDGIFPIINQQDVCHECEYL
;
A
#
# COMPACT_ATOMS: atom_id res chain seq x y z
N MET A 1 71.74 37.87 10.05
CA MET A 1 71.84 36.85 9.01
C MET A 1 71.28 35.59 9.65
N GLU A 2 70.25 35.01 9.29
CA GLU A 2 69.40 34.93 8.17
C GLU A 2 68.00 34.45 8.66
N CYS A 3 67.01 34.94 7.98
CA CYS A 3 65.62 34.72 8.20
C CYS A 3 65.26 33.34 7.64
N GLU A 4 64.68 32.45 8.42
CA GLU A 4 63.96 31.27 7.91
C GLU A 4 62.47 31.44 8.04
N LYS A 5 61.88 31.35 6.85
CA LYS A 5 60.49 31.57 6.61
C LYS A 5 59.64 30.39 7.15
N ASN A 6 58.77 30.66 8.07
CA ASN A 6 57.63 29.79 8.39
C ASN A 6 56.68 29.74 7.20
N LYS A 7 56.60 28.60 6.53
CA LYS A 7 55.52 28.25 5.63
C LYS A 7 54.36 27.67 6.44
N THR A 8 53.38 28.48 6.63
CA THR A 8 52.06 28.06 7.14
C THR A 8 51.44 27.16 6.07
N ILE A 9 51.23 25.90 6.42
CA ILE A 9 50.41 24.96 5.65
C ILE A 9 48.95 25.32 5.98
N GLU A 10 48.27 25.99 5.06
CA GLU A 10 46.84 26.06 5.07
C GLU A 10 46.30 24.68 4.72
N GLU A 11 45.91 23.94 5.73
CA GLU A 11 45.03 22.78 5.56
C GLU A 11 43.66 23.23 5.06
N THR A 12 43.46 23.00 3.79
CA THR A 12 42.17 23.11 3.13
C THR A 12 41.16 22.15 3.81
N LYS A 13 40.46 22.66 4.81
CA LYS A 13 39.23 22.06 5.27
C LYS A 13 38.10 22.37 4.27
N ASN A 14 38.01 21.58 3.23
CA ASN A 14 36.82 21.48 2.41
C ASN A 14 36.35 20.03 2.40
N ASN A 15 35.75 19.61 3.48
CA ASN A 15 34.77 18.55 3.52
C ASN A 15 33.48 19.16 4.02
N ALA A 16 32.85 19.94 3.16
CA ALA A 16 31.43 20.19 3.28
C ALA A 16 30.73 18.85 2.95
N THR A 17 30.47 18.05 3.95
CA THR A 17 29.46 17.00 3.89
C THR A 17 28.15 17.70 3.56
N GLU A 18 27.77 17.73 2.29
CA GLU A 18 26.41 18.03 1.88
C GLU A 18 25.48 16.99 2.53
N THR A 19 25.03 17.31 3.73
CA THR A 19 23.86 16.67 4.32
C THR A 19 22.64 17.25 3.64
N SER A 20 22.45 16.93 2.35
CA SER A 20 21.21 17.29 1.68
C SER A 20 20.07 16.61 2.42
N GLU A 21 19.11 17.43 2.85
CA GLU A 21 17.91 16.98 3.53
C GLU A 21 17.13 15.97 2.65
N LEU A 22 16.35 15.07 3.27
CA LEU A 22 15.41 14.21 2.55
C LEU A 22 14.35 15.08 1.88
N MET A 23 14.29 15.02 0.56
CA MET A 23 13.32 15.76 -0.25
C MET A 23 12.22 14.80 -0.66
N PHE A 24 11.08 14.91 0.01
CA PHE A 24 9.91 14.07 -0.27
C PHE A 24 9.08 14.65 -1.41
N LYS A 25 8.52 13.77 -2.24
CA LYS A 25 7.55 14.08 -3.29
C LYS A 25 6.44 13.02 -3.34
N SER A 26 5.27 13.41 -3.82
CA SER A 26 4.15 12.51 -4.04
C SER A 26 4.48 11.46 -5.12
N PHE A 27 3.83 10.31 -5.03
CA PHE A 27 3.95 9.25 -6.02
C PHE A 27 3.27 9.64 -7.33
N ALA A 28 3.98 9.50 -8.46
CA ALA A 28 3.45 9.65 -9.80
C ALA A 28 3.59 8.33 -10.56
N LEU A 29 2.78 8.10 -11.60
CA LEU A 29 2.80 6.83 -12.36
C LEU A 29 4.19 6.53 -12.95
N GLU A 30 4.93 7.55 -13.32
CA GLU A 30 6.29 7.47 -13.84
C GLU A 30 7.28 6.88 -12.82
N ASP A 31 6.98 7.03 -11.53
CA ASP A 31 7.84 6.55 -10.46
C ASP A 31 7.73 5.03 -10.24
N LYS A 32 6.75 4.37 -10.86
CA LYS A 32 6.48 2.95 -10.67
C LYS A 32 7.72 2.07 -10.82
N ALA A 33 8.47 2.26 -11.88
CA ALA A 33 9.67 1.46 -12.14
C ALA A 33 10.76 1.67 -11.07
N LEU A 34 10.92 2.91 -10.59
CA LEU A 34 11.84 3.23 -9.52
C LEU A 34 11.42 2.55 -8.21
N ILE A 35 10.19 2.77 -7.78
CA ILE A 35 9.65 2.22 -6.52
C ILE A 35 9.67 0.69 -6.55
N ASP A 36 9.18 0.08 -7.63
CA ASP A 36 9.20 -1.39 -7.83
C ASP A 36 10.64 -1.95 -7.73
N SER A 37 11.67 -1.20 -8.16
CA SER A 37 13.07 -1.63 -8.07
C SER A 37 13.59 -1.71 -6.63
N TYR A 38 12.95 -0.99 -5.70
CA TYR A 38 13.24 -1.03 -4.26
C TYR A 38 12.39 -2.06 -3.51
N THR A 39 11.11 -2.18 -3.85
CA THR A 39 10.16 -2.95 -3.05
C THR A 39 10.06 -4.42 -3.47
N LYS A 40 9.91 -4.70 -4.76
CA LYS A 40 9.69 -6.06 -5.29
C LYS A 40 10.81 -7.05 -5.02
N PRO A 41 12.12 -6.71 -5.14
CA PRO A 41 13.18 -7.69 -4.91
C PRO A 41 13.25 -8.22 -3.47
N TRP A 42 12.68 -7.52 -2.50
CA TRP A 42 12.59 -8.00 -1.12
C TRP A 42 11.54 -9.08 -0.94
N ASN A 43 10.62 -9.23 -1.90
CA ASN A 43 9.58 -10.26 -1.92
C ASN A 43 8.75 -10.31 -0.62
N LEU A 44 8.43 -9.15 -0.08
CA LEU A 44 7.60 -9.05 1.12
C LEU A 44 6.13 -9.24 0.73
N GLN A 45 5.50 -10.19 1.39
CA GLN A 45 4.09 -10.51 1.15
C GLN A 45 3.20 -9.59 2.00
N CYS A 46 3.20 -8.30 1.67
CA CYS A 46 2.40 -7.28 2.35
C CYS A 46 1.85 -6.27 1.35
N SER A 47 0.69 -5.73 1.65
CA SER A 47 -0.01 -4.75 0.82
C SER A 47 0.73 -3.41 0.74
N ASP A 48 1.30 -2.97 1.84
CA ASP A 48 1.91 -1.64 2.01
C ASP A 48 2.93 -1.28 0.93
N LEU A 49 3.77 -2.25 0.51
CA LEU A 49 4.87 -2.00 -0.43
C LEU A 49 4.50 -2.18 -1.91
N SER A 50 3.25 -2.46 -2.21
CA SER A 50 2.76 -2.42 -3.59
C SER A 50 2.77 -0.98 -4.11
N PHE A 51 3.28 -0.76 -5.32
CA PHE A 51 3.23 0.57 -5.92
C PHE A 51 1.80 1.06 -6.11
N ALA A 52 0.87 0.18 -6.48
CA ALA A 52 -0.53 0.55 -6.61
C ALA A 52 -1.09 1.05 -5.29
N ASN A 53 -0.80 0.35 -4.18
CA ASN A 53 -1.20 0.77 -2.84
C ASN A 53 -0.65 2.16 -2.49
N LEU A 54 0.66 2.37 -2.68
CA LEU A 54 1.32 3.65 -2.41
C LEU A 54 0.74 4.79 -3.25
N PHE A 55 0.41 4.53 -4.51
CA PHE A 55 -0.12 5.53 -5.43
C PHE A 55 -1.58 5.90 -5.10
N ILE A 56 -2.46 4.90 -4.92
CA ILE A 56 -3.89 5.16 -4.73
C ILE A 56 -4.21 5.70 -3.34
N TRP A 57 -3.56 5.19 -2.28
CA TRP A 57 -3.79 5.61 -0.90
C TRP A 57 -2.87 6.76 -0.46
N GLY A 58 -1.77 6.99 -1.18
CA GLY A 58 -0.86 8.11 -0.96
C GLY A 58 -1.29 9.42 -1.60
N ALA A 59 -2.42 9.46 -2.27
CA ALA A 59 -2.95 10.66 -2.90
C ALA A 59 -3.08 11.83 -1.90
N ASP A 60 -3.04 13.04 -2.41
CA ASP A 60 -3.15 14.29 -1.64
C ASP A 60 -2.03 14.48 -0.60
N GLY A 61 -0.86 13.87 -0.84
CA GLY A 61 0.32 14.03 0.02
C GLY A 61 0.29 13.21 1.30
N LYS A 62 -0.66 12.28 1.45
CA LYS A 62 -0.72 11.39 2.63
C LYS A 62 0.46 10.47 2.73
N MET A 63 0.97 10.01 1.57
CA MET A 63 2.22 9.29 1.47
C MET A 63 3.10 9.97 0.43
N GLU A 64 4.35 10.14 0.78
CA GLU A 64 5.38 10.69 -0.11
C GLU A 64 6.66 9.88 0.03
N TYR A 65 7.50 9.95 -0.97
CA TYR A 65 8.78 9.26 -0.94
C TYR A 65 9.97 10.17 -1.22
N ALA A 66 11.11 9.78 -0.70
CA ALA A 66 12.42 10.33 -1.06
C ALA A 66 13.37 9.16 -1.38
N GLU A 67 14.22 9.34 -2.39
CA GLU A 67 15.29 8.39 -2.70
C GLU A 67 16.63 9.08 -2.47
N LYS A 68 17.50 8.42 -1.69
CA LYS A 68 18.83 8.96 -1.40
C LYS A 68 19.82 7.83 -1.07
N ASN A 69 20.99 7.85 -1.71
CA ASN A 69 22.06 6.90 -1.43
C ASN A 69 21.64 5.42 -1.52
N ASN A 70 20.85 5.05 -2.51
CA ASN A 70 20.27 3.72 -2.68
C ASN A 70 19.35 3.29 -1.52
N VAL A 71 18.68 4.23 -0.87
CA VAL A 71 17.67 3.99 0.15
C VAL A 71 16.41 4.75 -0.22
N LEU A 72 15.26 4.06 -0.17
CA LEU A 72 13.93 4.63 -0.33
C LEU A 72 13.36 4.91 1.06
N TYR A 73 12.87 6.12 1.25
CA TYR A 73 12.17 6.58 2.44
C TYR A 73 10.71 6.84 2.08
N ILE A 74 9.79 6.36 2.89
CA ILE A 74 8.36 6.63 2.72
C ILE A 74 7.87 7.37 3.96
N LYS A 75 7.33 8.57 3.71
CA LYS A 75 6.76 9.47 4.73
C LYS A 75 5.25 9.32 4.72
N LEU A 76 4.65 9.29 5.89
CA LEU A 76 3.21 9.29 6.07
C LEU A 76 2.78 10.48 6.92
N GLU A 77 1.75 11.18 6.43
CA GLU A 77 1.21 12.36 7.08
C GLU A 77 -0.32 12.34 6.98
N PHE A 78 -0.99 12.13 8.12
CA PHE A 78 -2.44 12.10 8.22
C PHE A 78 -2.91 13.20 9.17
N LYS A 79 -4.11 13.72 8.92
CA LYS A 79 -4.70 14.76 9.76
C LYS A 79 -4.79 14.29 11.22
N GLY A 80 -4.20 15.09 12.13
CA GLY A 80 -4.21 14.79 13.56
C GLY A 80 -3.21 13.73 14.03
N VAL A 81 -2.40 13.19 13.13
CA VAL A 81 -1.34 12.24 13.46
C VAL A 81 0.02 12.88 13.19
N PRO A 82 0.96 12.86 14.14
CA PRO A 82 2.32 13.34 13.86
C PRO A 82 2.93 12.58 12.67
N VAL A 83 3.68 13.30 11.83
CA VAL A 83 4.38 12.69 10.69
C VAL A 83 5.28 11.56 11.19
N PHE A 84 5.31 10.46 10.45
CA PHE A 84 6.19 9.33 10.72
C PHE A 84 6.74 8.76 9.41
N LEU A 85 7.77 7.95 9.53
CA LEU A 85 8.35 7.25 8.39
C LEU A 85 8.14 5.75 8.54
N TRP A 86 8.09 5.06 7.41
CA TRP A 86 8.32 3.63 7.39
C TRP A 86 9.82 3.33 7.51
N ALA A 87 10.17 2.10 7.85
CA ALA A 87 11.58 1.67 7.87
C ALA A 87 12.26 2.02 6.55
N PRO A 88 13.48 2.59 6.56
CA PRO A 88 14.23 2.84 5.34
C PRO A 88 14.39 1.54 4.53
N ILE A 89 14.09 1.59 3.24
CA ILE A 89 14.14 0.43 2.34
C ILE A 89 15.42 0.52 1.51
N PRO A 90 16.48 -0.24 1.83
CA PRO A 90 17.69 -0.23 1.04
C PRO A 90 17.45 -0.95 -0.30
N LYS A 91 18.14 -0.51 -1.34
CA LYS A 91 18.10 -1.20 -2.63
C LYS A 91 18.65 -2.62 -2.47
N TYR A 92 17.88 -3.61 -2.93
CA TYR A 92 18.22 -5.03 -2.75
C TYR A 92 19.57 -5.36 -3.40
N GLY A 93 20.44 -6.08 -2.68
CA GLY A 93 21.76 -6.47 -3.17
C GLY A 93 22.81 -5.34 -3.22
N VAL A 94 22.46 -4.13 -2.76
CA VAL A 94 23.40 -3.00 -2.68
C VAL A 94 23.77 -2.77 -1.22
N GLU A 95 25.08 -2.64 -0.96
CA GLU A 95 25.57 -2.27 0.36
C GLU A 95 25.30 -0.78 0.62
N VAL A 96 24.67 -0.49 1.78
CA VAL A 96 24.36 0.87 2.21
C VAL A 96 24.77 1.06 3.67
N ASP A 97 25.14 2.28 4.04
CA ASP A 97 25.27 2.66 5.44
C ASP A 97 23.88 2.78 6.08
N TYR A 98 23.38 1.65 6.57
CA TYR A 98 22.00 1.58 7.09
C TYR A 98 21.81 2.38 8.38
N ARG A 99 22.87 2.51 9.21
CA ARG A 99 22.85 3.39 10.38
C ARG A 99 22.64 4.84 9.96
N LYS A 100 23.41 5.30 8.98
CA LYS A 100 23.25 6.65 8.42
C LYS A 100 21.82 6.84 7.87
N ALA A 101 21.29 5.88 7.13
CA ALA A 101 19.95 5.95 6.58
C ALA A 101 18.87 6.09 7.69
N VAL A 102 18.97 5.32 8.76
CA VAL A 102 18.06 5.45 9.92
C VAL A 102 18.17 6.83 10.56
N TYR A 103 19.37 7.34 10.76
CA TYR A 103 19.56 8.67 11.37
C TYR A 103 19.12 9.82 10.45
N GLU A 104 19.24 9.71 9.13
CA GLU A 104 18.69 10.70 8.20
C GLU A 104 17.16 10.85 8.36
N GLY A 105 16.43 9.75 8.57
CA GLY A 105 15.00 9.81 8.86
C GLY A 105 14.70 10.37 10.26
N ILE A 106 15.47 10.00 11.28
CA ILE A 106 15.36 10.56 12.63
C ILE A 106 15.56 12.08 12.60
N ASP A 107 16.61 12.56 11.94
CA ASP A 107 16.92 13.98 11.83
C ASP A 107 15.83 14.75 11.06
N TYR A 108 15.27 14.13 10.01
CA TYR A 108 14.14 14.70 9.27
C TYR A 108 12.93 14.95 10.19
N MET A 109 12.57 13.96 11.01
CA MET A 109 11.45 14.06 11.95
C MET A 109 11.73 15.07 13.07
N LYS A 110 12.93 15.06 13.66
CA LYS A 110 13.34 16.02 14.70
C LYS A 110 13.31 17.47 14.22
N LYS A 111 13.75 17.75 12.99
CA LYS A 111 13.69 19.09 12.39
C LYS A 111 12.26 19.61 12.26
N ARG A 112 11.27 18.74 12.21
CA ARG A 112 9.84 19.06 12.18
C ARG A 112 9.20 19.12 13.55
N GLY A 113 9.98 18.97 14.61
CA GLY A 113 9.50 19.04 15.99
C GLY A 113 8.65 17.85 16.42
N VAL A 114 8.76 16.72 15.71
CA VAL A 114 8.04 15.49 16.07
C VAL A 114 8.98 14.44 16.67
N GLU A 115 8.45 13.62 17.57
CA GLU A 115 9.20 12.49 18.13
C GLU A 115 9.47 11.46 17.02
N PRO A 116 10.74 11.11 16.78
CA PRO A 116 11.10 10.17 15.71
C PRO A 116 10.45 8.82 15.91
N THR A 117 9.61 8.43 14.96
CA THR A 117 8.88 7.17 14.99
C THR A 117 8.91 6.51 13.62
N TYR A 118 9.38 5.28 13.57
CA TYR A 118 9.22 4.39 12.43
C TYR A 118 8.04 3.47 12.68
N ARG A 119 7.14 3.34 11.70
CA ARG A 119 6.00 2.42 11.73
C ARG A 119 6.07 1.45 10.56
N SER A 120 5.23 0.43 10.54
CA SER A 120 5.24 -0.64 9.53
C SER A 120 6.66 -1.15 9.27
N VAL A 121 7.35 -1.51 10.35
CA VAL A 121 8.73 -1.99 10.28
C VAL A 121 8.70 -3.51 10.11
N TRP A 122 8.80 -3.97 8.86
CA TRP A 122 8.84 -5.41 8.54
C TRP A 122 10.05 -6.07 9.19
N THR A 123 9.90 -7.34 9.54
CA THR A 123 10.90 -8.08 10.32
C THR A 123 12.31 -7.99 9.72
N VAL A 124 12.45 -8.10 8.40
CA VAL A 124 13.75 -8.01 7.72
C VAL A 124 14.42 -6.64 7.91
N PHE A 125 13.65 -5.56 7.91
CA PHE A 125 14.19 -4.20 8.13
C PHE A 125 14.35 -3.90 9.61
N LYS A 126 13.46 -4.41 10.47
CA LYS A 126 13.63 -4.32 11.92
C LYS A 126 14.97 -4.90 12.36
N ASP A 127 15.30 -6.09 11.91
CA ASP A 127 16.56 -6.75 12.28
C ASP A 127 17.78 -5.95 11.78
N LYS A 128 17.71 -5.39 10.57
CA LYS A 128 18.74 -4.47 10.04
C LYS A 128 18.85 -3.20 10.90
N MET A 129 17.71 -2.58 11.25
CA MET A 129 17.68 -1.36 12.06
C MET A 129 18.29 -1.60 13.44
N LEU A 130 17.88 -2.63 14.15
CA LEU A 130 18.37 -2.94 15.50
C LEU A 130 19.84 -3.39 15.49
N THR A 131 20.31 -4.02 14.43
CA THR A 131 21.73 -4.34 14.24
C THR A 131 22.56 -3.08 14.02
N ALA A 132 22.10 -2.17 13.17
CA ALA A 132 22.81 -0.92 12.86
C ALA A 132 22.69 0.12 13.99
N CYS A 133 21.58 0.12 14.73
CA CYS A 133 21.23 1.08 15.77
C CYS A 133 20.73 0.34 17.03
N PRO A 134 21.61 -0.28 17.82
CA PRO A 134 21.22 -1.07 19.01
C PRO A 134 20.52 -0.25 20.11
N GLU A 135 20.64 1.06 20.07
CA GLU A 135 19.98 2.00 20.98
C GLU A 135 18.47 2.18 20.71
N LEU A 136 17.99 1.73 19.55
CA LEU A 136 16.57 1.75 19.24
C LEU A 136 15.85 0.57 19.90
N PHE A 137 14.58 0.77 20.21
CA PHE A 137 13.71 -0.32 20.66
C PHE A 137 12.54 -0.49 19.70
N SER A 138 11.95 -1.67 19.66
CA SER A 138 10.77 -1.95 18.85
C SER A 138 9.67 -2.56 19.68
N MET A 139 8.43 -2.21 19.38
CA MET A 139 7.22 -2.83 19.93
C MET A 139 6.42 -3.48 18.79
N PRO A 140 5.93 -4.71 18.98
CA PRO A 140 5.05 -5.31 18.01
C PRO A 140 3.70 -4.58 17.98
N THR A 141 3.07 -4.53 16.81
CA THR A 141 1.70 -4.08 16.61
C THR A 141 0.99 -5.04 15.68
N ASP A 142 -0.29 -5.28 15.90
CA ASP A 142 -1.19 -6.08 15.07
C ASP A 142 -2.20 -5.22 14.28
N ILE A 143 -2.15 -3.90 14.45
CA ILE A 143 -3.11 -2.97 13.84
C ILE A 143 -3.03 -2.97 12.31
N ALA A 144 -1.86 -3.26 11.75
CA ALA A 144 -1.59 -3.21 10.31
C ALA A 144 -1.33 -4.60 9.70
N TRP A 145 -1.96 -5.65 10.21
CA TRP A 145 -1.81 -7.00 9.65
C TRP A 145 -2.78 -7.22 8.50
N ASP A 146 -2.26 -7.72 7.37
CA ASP A 146 -3.08 -8.17 6.25
C ASP A 146 -3.79 -9.49 6.58
N TYR A 147 -5.02 -9.64 6.10
CA TYR A 147 -5.72 -10.91 6.15
C TYR A 147 -5.28 -11.80 4.99
N VAL A 148 -4.70 -12.95 5.31
CA VAL A 148 -4.21 -13.91 4.32
C VAL A 148 -5.09 -15.16 4.30
N TYR A 149 -5.55 -15.55 3.12
CA TYR A 149 -6.35 -16.73 2.87
C TYR A 149 -5.72 -17.58 1.78
N THR A 150 -5.88 -18.88 1.85
CA THR A 150 -5.53 -19.74 0.70
C THR A 150 -6.62 -19.65 -0.36
N ARG A 151 -6.22 -19.69 -1.63
CA ARG A 151 -7.15 -19.76 -2.76
C ARG A 151 -8.19 -20.86 -2.57
N GLU A 152 -7.75 -22.07 -2.20
CA GLU A 152 -8.65 -23.21 -1.97
C GLU A 152 -9.70 -22.92 -0.91
N SER A 153 -9.34 -22.25 0.20
CA SER A 153 -10.26 -21.92 1.28
C SER A 153 -11.38 -20.98 0.83
N LEU A 154 -11.04 -19.96 0.02
CA LEU A 154 -12.03 -18.99 -0.48
C LEU A 154 -12.85 -19.56 -1.65
N ALA A 155 -12.24 -20.30 -2.55
CA ALA A 155 -12.95 -20.91 -3.69
C ALA A 155 -13.95 -21.98 -3.24
N THR A 156 -13.58 -22.83 -2.29
CA THR A 156 -14.42 -23.95 -1.86
C THR A 156 -15.26 -23.69 -0.61
N LEU A 157 -14.83 -22.72 0.20
CA LEU A 157 -15.40 -22.40 1.51
C LEU A 157 -15.60 -23.64 2.41
N LYS A 158 -14.74 -24.64 2.29
CA LYS A 158 -14.81 -25.87 3.08
C LYS A 158 -14.56 -25.59 4.58
N GLY A 159 -15.17 -26.44 5.42
CA GLY A 159 -14.95 -26.42 6.86
C GLY A 159 -15.99 -25.61 7.66
N LYS A 160 -15.97 -25.84 9.00
CA LYS A 160 -16.93 -25.28 9.93
C LYS A 160 -16.85 -23.76 10.04
N LYS A 161 -15.63 -23.22 10.00
CA LYS A 161 -15.39 -21.76 10.13
C LYS A 161 -16.02 -20.94 8.98
N LEU A 162 -16.11 -21.52 7.78
CA LEU A 162 -16.63 -20.85 6.58
C LEU A 162 -18.10 -21.21 6.28
N HIS A 163 -18.76 -21.94 7.17
CA HIS A 163 -20.16 -22.36 6.99
C HIS A 163 -21.13 -21.17 6.82
N GLY A 164 -20.91 -20.11 7.58
CA GLY A 164 -21.71 -18.89 7.45
C GLY A 164 -21.61 -18.26 6.06
N LYS A 165 -20.36 -18.13 5.53
CA LYS A 165 -20.13 -17.60 4.18
C LYS A 165 -20.80 -18.46 3.10
N ARG A 166 -20.71 -19.81 3.20
CA ARG A 166 -21.43 -20.73 2.28
C ARG A 166 -22.94 -20.53 2.32
N ASN A 167 -23.51 -20.35 3.51
CA ASN A 167 -24.96 -20.11 3.64
C ASN A 167 -25.40 -18.82 2.96
N HIS A 168 -24.61 -17.74 3.10
CA HIS A 168 -24.89 -16.48 2.39
C HIS A 168 -24.81 -16.66 0.88
N ILE A 169 -23.79 -17.36 0.36
CA ILE A 169 -23.67 -17.66 -1.08
C ILE A 169 -24.87 -18.52 -1.54
N ASN A 170 -25.23 -19.57 -0.82
CA ASN A 170 -26.36 -20.41 -1.22
C ASN A 170 -27.67 -19.61 -1.27
N LYS A 171 -27.91 -18.71 -0.31
CA LYS A 171 -29.07 -17.80 -0.35
C LYS A 171 -29.01 -16.86 -1.54
N PHE A 172 -27.84 -16.26 -1.81
CA PHE A 172 -27.62 -15.38 -2.95
C PHE A 172 -27.96 -16.10 -4.26
N LEU A 173 -27.38 -17.27 -4.50
CA LEU A 173 -27.60 -18.09 -5.70
C LEU A 173 -29.07 -18.49 -5.87
N SER A 174 -29.77 -18.78 -4.77
CA SER A 174 -31.20 -19.10 -4.81
C SER A 174 -32.06 -17.88 -5.15
N LYS A 175 -31.69 -16.69 -4.69
CA LYS A 175 -32.46 -15.46 -4.88
C LYS A 175 -32.14 -14.78 -6.22
N TYR A 176 -30.91 -14.89 -6.69
CA TYR A 176 -30.39 -14.25 -7.89
C TYR A 176 -29.76 -15.27 -8.85
N PRO A 177 -30.52 -16.22 -9.39
CA PRO A 177 -29.97 -17.30 -10.23
C PRO A 177 -29.38 -16.83 -11.56
N ASN A 178 -29.75 -15.62 -12.00
CA ASN A 178 -29.29 -15.01 -13.26
C ASN A 178 -28.21 -13.95 -13.04
N TYR A 179 -27.53 -13.94 -11.88
CA TYR A 179 -26.38 -13.04 -11.70
C TYR A 179 -25.29 -13.37 -12.71
N GLU A 180 -24.52 -12.36 -13.07
CA GLU A 180 -23.38 -12.50 -13.99
C GLU A 180 -22.12 -12.00 -13.31
N TYR A 181 -21.06 -12.81 -13.34
CA TYR A 181 -19.70 -12.32 -13.08
C TYR A 181 -19.07 -11.88 -14.40
N ARG A 182 -18.50 -10.68 -14.41
CA ARG A 182 -17.76 -10.14 -15.56
C ARG A 182 -16.42 -9.61 -15.09
N ARG A 183 -15.37 -9.77 -15.91
CA ARG A 183 -14.11 -9.08 -15.66
C ARG A 183 -14.32 -7.57 -15.76
N LEU A 184 -13.75 -6.85 -14.83
CA LEU A 184 -13.81 -5.38 -14.83
C LEU A 184 -13.02 -4.83 -16.02
N ASP A 185 -13.65 -3.96 -16.77
CA ASP A 185 -13.05 -3.23 -17.88
C ASP A 185 -13.39 -1.72 -17.84
N LYS A 186 -12.75 -0.94 -18.71
CA LYS A 186 -12.90 0.52 -18.71
C LYS A 186 -14.32 1.02 -18.94
N SER A 187 -15.17 0.27 -19.64
CA SER A 187 -16.55 0.66 -19.88
C SER A 187 -17.42 0.65 -18.63
N MET A 188 -16.97 -0.09 -17.60
CA MET A 188 -17.70 -0.28 -16.34
C MET A 188 -17.30 0.74 -15.25
N ILE A 189 -16.29 1.58 -15.49
CA ILE A 189 -15.77 2.53 -14.48
C ILE A 189 -16.86 3.46 -13.96
N ALA A 190 -17.70 3.99 -14.84
CA ALA A 190 -18.79 4.88 -14.44
C ALA A 190 -19.81 4.19 -13.53
N ASP A 191 -20.14 2.93 -13.81
CA ASP A 191 -21.05 2.13 -13.01
C ASP A 191 -20.43 1.80 -11.63
N CYS A 192 -19.13 1.49 -11.59
CA CYS A 192 -18.40 1.26 -10.32
C CYS A 192 -18.41 2.51 -9.44
N ILE A 193 -18.17 3.69 -10.01
CA ILE A 193 -18.21 4.96 -9.28
C ILE A 193 -19.64 5.23 -8.77
N THR A 194 -20.66 5.00 -9.62
CA THR A 194 -22.06 5.16 -9.23
C THR A 194 -22.44 4.23 -8.07
N LEU A 195 -22.00 2.97 -8.11
CA LEU A 195 -22.20 2.05 -7.01
C LEU A 195 -21.50 2.52 -5.72
N TYR A 196 -20.28 3.04 -5.84
CA TYR A 196 -19.55 3.57 -4.69
C TYR A 196 -20.28 4.79 -4.09
N ASP A 197 -20.75 5.73 -4.92
CA ASP A 197 -21.47 6.92 -4.48
C ASP A 197 -22.78 6.55 -3.77
N HIS A 198 -23.52 5.57 -4.30
CA HIS A 198 -24.72 5.04 -3.63
C HIS A 198 -24.41 4.44 -2.25
N TRP A 199 -23.31 3.69 -2.15
CA TRP A 199 -22.87 3.12 -0.89
C TRP A 199 -22.43 4.22 0.11
N MET A 200 -21.86 5.34 -0.35
CA MET A 200 -21.54 6.50 0.49
C MET A 200 -22.79 7.19 1.05
N ASP A 201 -23.84 7.36 0.23
CA ASP A 201 -25.08 8.05 0.62
C ASP A 201 -25.81 7.33 1.78
N GLU A 202 -25.61 6.02 1.92
CA GLU A 202 -26.15 5.22 3.02
C GLU A 202 -25.42 5.45 4.36
N LYS A 203 -24.25 6.10 4.33
CA LYS A 203 -23.40 6.35 5.50
C LYS A 203 -23.56 7.78 6.00
N THR A 204 -23.67 7.93 7.30
CA THR A 204 -23.80 9.25 7.96
C THR A 204 -22.81 9.35 9.12
N GLY A 205 -22.33 10.57 9.42
CA GLY A 205 -21.54 10.87 10.60
C GLY A 205 -20.06 11.15 10.37
N GLU A 206 -19.21 10.85 11.36
CA GLU A 206 -17.76 11.15 11.36
C GLU A 206 -16.99 10.39 10.29
N ASP A 207 -17.52 9.29 9.80
CA ASP A 207 -16.91 8.47 8.74
C ASP A 207 -16.91 9.18 7.37
N ALA A 208 -17.69 10.27 7.18
CA ALA A 208 -17.86 10.89 5.87
C ALA A 208 -16.55 11.43 5.26
N GLN A 209 -15.61 11.94 6.07
CA GLN A 209 -14.35 12.47 5.54
C GLN A 209 -13.39 11.36 5.08
N GLU A 210 -13.30 10.29 5.85
CA GLU A 210 -12.50 9.10 5.46
C GLU A 210 -13.02 8.51 4.16
N MET A 211 -14.33 8.52 3.98
CA MET A 211 -14.99 8.04 2.77
C MET A 211 -14.77 8.90 1.53
N VAL A 212 -14.70 10.23 1.68
CA VAL A 212 -14.33 11.12 0.56
C VAL A 212 -12.92 10.80 0.07
N ASP A 213 -12.00 10.56 1.01
CA ASP A 213 -10.64 10.18 0.71
C ASP A 213 -10.56 8.80 0.03
N GLU A 214 -11.34 7.84 0.51
CA GLU A 214 -11.43 6.51 -0.10
C GLU A 214 -12.04 6.58 -1.50
N ARG A 215 -13.09 7.40 -1.72
CA ARG A 215 -13.67 7.60 -3.05
C ARG A 215 -12.63 8.03 -4.09
N ARG A 216 -11.78 8.98 -3.71
CA ARG A 216 -10.69 9.41 -4.59
C ARG A 216 -9.71 8.27 -4.90
N SER A 217 -9.37 7.46 -3.90
CA SER A 217 -8.51 6.29 -4.08
C SER A 217 -9.15 5.27 -5.03
N VAL A 218 -10.44 5.03 -4.92
CA VAL A 218 -11.21 4.15 -5.83
C VAL A 218 -11.18 4.70 -7.26
N GLU A 219 -11.41 6.01 -7.45
CA GLU A 219 -11.32 6.64 -8.77
C GLU A 219 -9.92 6.50 -9.39
N LEU A 220 -8.87 6.78 -8.60
CA LEU A 220 -7.48 6.64 -9.06
C LEU A 220 -7.17 5.21 -9.47
N ALA A 221 -7.63 4.22 -8.70
CA ALA A 221 -7.45 2.81 -9.05
C ALA A 221 -8.13 2.47 -10.38
N LEU A 222 -9.42 2.81 -10.53
CA LEU A 222 -10.23 2.53 -11.72
C LEU A 222 -9.67 3.22 -12.98
N GLN A 223 -9.29 4.48 -12.87
CA GLN A 223 -8.79 5.27 -14.01
C GLN A 223 -7.40 4.81 -14.47
N ASN A 224 -6.61 4.21 -13.59
CA ASN A 224 -5.21 3.85 -13.86
C ASN A 224 -4.96 2.34 -13.84
N MET A 225 -5.98 1.50 -13.97
CA MET A 225 -5.87 0.03 -13.86
C MET A 225 -4.72 -0.53 -14.70
N ASP A 226 -4.64 -0.17 -15.99
CA ASP A 226 -3.61 -0.69 -16.89
C ASP A 226 -2.20 -0.26 -16.46
N ALA A 227 -2.01 1.01 -16.11
CA ALA A 227 -0.71 1.56 -15.72
C ALA A 227 -0.23 0.96 -14.39
N LEU A 228 -1.16 0.68 -13.47
CA LEU A 228 -0.88 0.07 -12.17
C LEU A 228 -0.75 -1.46 -12.26
N GLY A 229 -1.26 -2.09 -13.33
CA GLY A 229 -1.31 -3.54 -13.48
C GLY A 229 -2.42 -4.18 -12.63
N LEU A 230 -3.52 -3.44 -12.44
CA LEU A 230 -4.67 -3.90 -11.68
C LEU A 230 -5.62 -4.74 -12.55
N THR A 231 -6.25 -5.71 -11.92
CA THR A 231 -7.35 -6.50 -12.48
C THR A 231 -8.54 -6.43 -11.52
N GLY A 232 -9.67 -6.94 -11.96
CA GLY A 232 -10.83 -6.99 -11.07
C GLY A 232 -12.02 -7.69 -11.70
N GLY A 233 -13.05 -7.85 -10.89
CA GLY A 233 -14.30 -8.48 -11.27
C GLY A 233 -15.52 -7.66 -10.85
N THR A 234 -16.64 -7.94 -11.47
CA THR A 234 -17.93 -7.29 -11.22
C THR A 234 -19.04 -8.32 -11.13
N ILE A 235 -20.06 -8.02 -10.32
CA ILE A 235 -21.32 -8.79 -10.27
C ILE A 235 -22.43 -7.90 -10.83
N TYR A 236 -23.15 -8.42 -11.81
CA TYR A 236 -24.37 -7.84 -12.33
C TYR A 236 -25.57 -8.67 -11.95
N ILE A 237 -26.69 -8.01 -11.60
CA ILE A 237 -28.01 -8.64 -11.36
C ILE A 237 -29.01 -7.82 -12.16
N ASP A 238 -29.75 -8.49 -13.06
CA ASP A 238 -30.75 -7.88 -13.93
C ASP A 238 -30.21 -6.64 -14.70
N GLY A 239 -28.95 -6.69 -15.11
CA GLY A 239 -28.28 -5.62 -15.84
C GLY A 239 -27.74 -4.45 -15.00
N LYS A 240 -27.97 -4.45 -13.67
CA LYS A 240 -27.40 -3.46 -12.73
C LYS A 240 -26.11 -4.00 -12.13
N LEU A 241 -25.05 -3.18 -12.08
CA LEU A 241 -23.83 -3.50 -11.36
C LEU A 241 -24.10 -3.44 -9.85
N CYS A 242 -23.83 -4.55 -9.14
CA CYS A 242 -24.13 -4.70 -7.72
C CYS A 242 -22.87 -4.90 -6.86
N ALA A 243 -21.75 -5.31 -7.44
CA ALA A 243 -20.46 -5.37 -6.75
C ALA A 243 -19.30 -5.27 -7.71
N PHE A 244 -18.16 -4.81 -7.22
CA PHE A 244 -16.87 -4.88 -7.90
C PHE A 244 -15.72 -5.11 -6.93
N THR A 245 -14.63 -5.66 -7.46
CA THR A 245 -13.37 -5.82 -6.74
C THR A 245 -12.21 -5.38 -7.65
N ILE A 246 -11.14 -4.87 -7.04
CA ILE A 246 -9.93 -4.44 -7.72
C ILE A 246 -8.75 -4.97 -6.95
N GLY A 247 -7.83 -5.62 -7.65
CA GLY A 247 -6.63 -6.18 -7.06
C GLY A 247 -5.48 -6.26 -8.04
N GLU A 248 -4.37 -6.80 -7.57
CA GLU A 248 -3.19 -7.04 -8.39
C GLU A 248 -2.51 -8.36 -8.01
N ARG A 249 -1.71 -8.87 -8.93
CA ARG A 249 -0.75 -9.94 -8.60
C ARG A 249 0.47 -9.34 -7.92
N LEU A 250 0.45 -9.37 -6.59
CA LEU A 250 1.55 -8.88 -5.77
C LEU A 250 2.81 -9.74 -5.94
N HIS A 251 2.61 -11.06 -6.02
CA HIS A 251 3.66 -12.08 -6.13
C HIS A 251 3.14 -13.22 -7.01
N PRO A 252 3.97 -14.05 -7.67
CA PRO A 252 3.51 -15.17 -8.49
C PRO A 252 2.51 -16.12 -7.79
N GLN A 253 2.56 -16.19 -6.46
CA GLN A 253 1.67 -17.03 -5.64
C GLN A 253 0.69 -16.23 -4.77
N MET A 254 0.56 -14.91 -4.98
CA MET A 254 -0.27 -14.07 -4.13
C MET A 254 -1.01 -13.01 -4.93
N GLN A 255 -2.33 -13.04 -4.82
CA GLN A 255 -3.23 -11.97 -5.27
C GLN A 255 -3.52 -11.05 -4.08
N LEU A 256 -3.41 -9.75 -4.30
CA LEU A 256 -3.80 -8.71 -3.35
C LEU A 256 -5.11 -8.08 -3.82
N ILE A 257 -6.06 -7.94 -2.91
CA ILE A 257 -7.29 -7.18 -3.15
C ILE A 257 -7.16 -5.83 -2.44
N HIS A 258 -7.21 -4.75 -3.21
CA HIS A 258 -7.16 -3.39 -2.71
C HIS A 258 -8.53 -2.84 -2.35
N ILE A 259 -9.53 -3.16 -3.15
CA ILE A 259 -10.88 -2.60 -3.07
C ILE A 259 -11.88 -3.71 -3.34
N GLU A 260 -12.88 -3.84 -2.46
CA GLU A 260 -14.04 -4.69 -2.66
C GLU A 260 -15.28 -3.90 -2.18
N LYS A 261 -16.22 -3.64 -3.08
CA LYS A 261 -17.46 -2.90 -2.82
C LYS A 261 -18.67 -3.65 -3.34
N GLY A 262 -19.77 -3.53 -2.61
CA GLY A 262 -21.04 -4.19 -2.97
C GLY A 262 -22.23 -3.48 -2.37
N ASP A 263 -23.34 -3.50 -3.08
CA ASP A 263 -24.63 -3.01 -2.66
C ASP A 263 -25.20 -3.92 -1.57
N THR A 264 -25.37 -3.38 -0.37
CA THR A 264 -25.75 -4.14 0.83
C THR A 264 -27.19 -4.63 0.82
N GLU A 265 -28.03 -4.15 -0.12
CA GLU A 265 -29.38 -4.67 -0.33
C GLU A 265 -29.39 -6.12 -0.86
N TYR A 266 -28.26 -6.57 -1.43
CA TYR A 266 -28.10 -7.93 -1.94
C TYR A 266 -27.41 -8.83 -0.92
N ASP A 267 -28.19 -9.51 -0.05
CA ASP A 267 -27.62 -10.44 0.95
C ASP A 267 -26.72 -11.48 0.30
N GLY A 268 -25.47 -11.55 0.74
CA GLY A 268 -24.45 -12.45 0.20
C GLY A 268 -23.58 -11.86 -0.91
N ILE A 269 -23.71 -10.58 -1.25
CA ILE A 269 -22.96 -9.94 -2.34
C ILE A 269 -21.43 -9.98 -2.11
N PHE A 270 -20.95 -9.68 -0.89
CA PHE A 270 -19.53 -9.74 -0.57
C PHE A 270 -18.94 -11.16 -0.62
N PRO A 271 -19.55 -12.19 0.00
CA PRO A 271 -19.07 -13.54 -0.17
C PRO A 271 -19.03 -14.03 -1.62
N ILE A 272 -20.02 -13.65 -2.45
CA ILE A 272 -20.05 -14.10 -3.84
C ILE A 272 -19.00 -13.39 -4.71
N ILE A 273 -18.85 -12.06 -4.61
CA ILE A 273 -17.82 -11.36 -5.39
C ILE A 273 -16.43 -11.87 -5.02
N ASN A 274 -16.15 -12.04 -3.74
CA ASN A 274 -14.88 -12.57 -3.26
C ASN A 274 -14.60 -13.99 -3.79
N GLN A 275 -15.58 -14.90 -3.74
CA GLN A 275 -15.44 -16.25 -4.29
C GLN A 275 -15.24 -16.25 -5.80
N GLN A 276 -16.00 -15.44 -6.54
CA GLN A 276 -15.92 -15.38 -8.00
C GLN A 276 -14.57 -14.79 -8.46
N ASP A 277 -14.12 -13.73 -7.82
CA ASP A 277 -12.81 -13.14 -8.12
C ASP A 277 -11.67 -14.12 -7.91
N VAL A 278 -11.65 -14.81 -6.76
CA VAL A 278 -10.66 -15.86 -6.45
C VAL A 278 -10.70 -17.01 -7.48
N CYS A 279 -11.88 -17.38 -7.97
CA CYS A 279 -12.02 -18.43 -8.97
C CYS A 279 -11.53 -18.01 -10.36
N HIS A 280 -11.72 -16.74 -10.74
CA HIS A 280 -11.43 -16.24 -12.08
C HIS A 280 -10.07 -15.57 -12.20
N GLU A 281 -9.65 -14.76 -11.21
CA GLU A 281 -8.40 -14.01 -11.28
C GLU A 281 -7.19 -14.79 -10.74
N CYS A 282 -7.42 -15.79 -9.87
CA CYS A 282 -6.38 -16.62 -9.29
C CYS A 282 -6.24 -18.00 -9.97
N GLU A 283 -6.66 -18.13 -11.20
CA GLU A 283 -6.71 -19.43 -11.91
C GLU A 283 -5.34 -20.12 -12.04
N TYR A 284 -4.25 -19.37 -11.90
CA TYR A 284 -2.86 -19.82 -12.05
C TYR A 284 -2.03 -19.77 -10.75
N LEU A 285 -2.66 -19.72 -9.60
CA LEU A 285 -1.97 -19.78 -8.30
C LEU A 285 -1.87 -21.19 -7.73
#